data_f03f2f68f70eb02df13a39db6149a6c1
#
_entry.id   f03f2f68f70eb02df13a39db6149a6c1
#
_cell.length_a   1.000
_cell.length_b   1.000
_cell.length_c   1.000
_cell.angle_alpha   90.00
_cell.angle_beta   90.00
_cell.angle_gamma   90.00
#
_symmetry.space_group_name_H-M   'P 1'
#
loop_
_entity.id
_entity.type
_entity.pdbx_description
1 polymer ?
#
loop_
_entity_poly.entity_id
_entity_poly.type
_entity_poly.pdbx_seq_one_letter_code
_entity_poly.pdbx_strand_id
1 'polypeptide(L)'
;TYTLGRGTDGRIGLAYKNNDGTQPGDYGDVWFMESVNNGTTFGVPVKIYDADFGPSGDSLGCIRGISMTYKGNAPAVAFETVKQTQEGSFFPGLPARIRFWSNTLPGADPNRSVVVADTSNVGYHPYIGVNDVLSSLGRPNIGVSSNGNALFIAFMVPSDEVGGAADTTTFSDIWLAGSIDGGFTWPQLGKLNPATPIKDWRYVSVSKWNDN
;
A
#
# COMPACT_ATOMS: atom_id res chain seq x y z
N THR A 1 5.61 1.75 -11.36
CA THR A 1 4.40 2.21 -10.62
C THR A 1 4.72 3.47 -9.85
N TYR A 2 3.82 4.45 -9.88
CA TYR A 2 3.96 5.70 -9.14
C TYR A 2 2.58 6.24 -8.74
N THR A 3 2.57 7.18 -7.79
CA THR A 3 1.39 7.93 -7.38
C THR A 3 1.79 9.38 -7.05
N LEU A 4 0.88 10.31 -7.28
CA LEU A 4 1.04 11.72 -6.95
C LEU A 4 0.03 12.10 -5.87
N GLY A 5 0.47 12.95 -4.95
CA GLY A 5 -0.38 13.59 -3.96
C GLY A 5 -0.14 15.10 -3.94
N ARG A 6 -1.18 15.84 -3.55
CA ARG A 6 -1.09 17.29 -3.35
C ARG A 6 -1.39 17.62 -1.90
N GLY A 7 -0.48 18.32 -1.27
CA GLY A 7 -0.67 18.92 0.05
C GLY A 7 -1.21 20.35 -0.05
N THR A 8 -1.37 20.99 1.10
CA THR A 8 -1.60 22.43 1.18
C THR A 8 -0.32 23.18 0.78
N ASP A 9 -0.36 24.48 0.63
CA ASP A 9 0.78 25.36 0.40
C ASP A 9 1.68 25.02 -0.83
N GLY A 10 1.11 24.43 -1.86
CA GLY A 10 1.83 24.13 -3.11
C GLY A 10 2.72 22.90 -3.06
N ARG A 11 2.61 22.05 -2.04
CA ARG A 11 3.31 20.77 -1.97
C ARG A 11 2.75 19.78 -2.98
N ILE A 12 3.66 19.11 -3.67
CA ILE A 12 3.35 17.98 -4.56
C ILE A 12 4.33 16.85 -4.23
N GLY A 13 3.81 15.72 -3.78
CA GLY A 13 4.60 14.52 -3.52
C GLY A 13 4.49 13.54 -4.66
N LEU A 14 5.59 12.86 -4.96
CA LEU A 14 5.65 11.71 -5.85
C LEU A 14 6.23 10.54 -5.07
N ALA A 15 5.43 9.50 -4.91
CA ALA A 15 5.91 8.21 -4.41
C ALA A 15 5.97 7.21 -5.57
N TYR A 16 7.06 6.45 -5.66
CA TYR A 16 7.27 5.53 -6.76
C TYR A 16 8.11 4.33 -6.35
N LYS A 17 7.89 3.24 -7.07
CA LYS A 17 8.71 2.06 -7.01
C LYS A 17 9.87 2.21 -7.99
N ASN A 18 11.08 2.07 -7.52
CA ASN A 18 12.24 1.96 -8.40
C ASN A 18 12.37 0.51 -8.91
N ASN A 19 12.73 0.39 -10.17
CA ASN A 19 12.87 -0.87 -10.88
C ASN A 19 13.98 -0.80 -11.93
N ASP A 20 14.94 0.09 -11.74
CA ASP A 20 15.99 0.25 -12.74
C ASP A 20 16.96 -0.94 -12.78
N GLY A 21 16.98 -1.76 -11.73
CA GLY A 21 17.78 -2.99 -11.67
C GLY A 21 19.27 -2.74 -11.76
N THR A 22 19.72 -1.51 -11.50
CA THR A 22 21.14 -1.15 -11.60
C THR A 22 21.96 -1.74 -10.47
N GLN A 23 21.32 -2.05 -9.35
CA GLN A 23 21.95 -2.73 -8.22
C GLN A 23 21.13 -3.95 -7.81
N PRO A 24 21.79 -5.04 -7.37
CA PRO A 24 21.09 -6.15 -6.72
C PRO A 24 20.32 -5.64 -5.51
N GLY A 25 19.00 -5.90 -5.46
CA GLY A 25 18.13 -5.49 -4.37
C GLY A 25 17.32 -4.20 -4.62
N ASP A 26 17.54 -3.45 -5.70
CA ASP A 26 16.73 -2.26 -6.04
C ASP A 26 15.28 -2.60 -6.39
N TYR A 27 15.00 -3.84 -6.70
CA TYR A 27 13.64 -4.29 -6.98
C TYR A 27 12.79 -4.29 -5.72
N GLY A 28 11.70 -3.51 -5.77
CA GLY A 28 10.73 -3.46 -4.69
C GLY A 28 10.94 -2.37 -3.66
N ASP A 29 11.99 -1.57 -3.80
CA ASP A 29 12.18 -0.36 -3.02
C ASP A 29 11.10 0.68 -3.35
N VAL A 30 10.73 1.47 -2.33
CA VAL A 30 9.82 2.60 -2.51
C VAL A 30 10.54 3.89 -2.20
N TRP A 31 10.39 4.83 -3.11
CA TRP A 31 11.02 6.14 -3.05
C TRP A 31 9.97 7.23 -2.99
N PHE A 32 10.34 8.35 -2.38
CA PHE A 32 9.52 9.55 -2.29
C PHE A 32 10.35 10.79 -2.60
N MET A 33 9.75 11.72 -3.32
CA MET A 33 10.30 13.08 -3.47
C MET A 33 9.18 14.11 -3.45
N GLU A 34 9.52 15.33 -3.05
CA GLU A 34 8.57 16.40 -2.84
C GLU A 34 8.99 17.69 -3.55
N SER A 35 8.01 18.35 -4.13
CA SER A 35 8.09 19.76 -4.54
C SER A 35 7.37 20.62 -3.51
N VAL A 36 7.94 21.76 -3.15
CA VAL A 36 7.33 22.77 -2.27
C VAL A 36 6.95 24.05 -3.04
N ASN A 37 7.02 24.01 -4.36
CA ASN A 37 6.81 25.17 -5.25
C ASN A 37 5.92 24.82 -6.45
N ASN A 38 4.80 24.15 -6.19
CA ASN A 38 3.79 23.75 -7.19
C ASN A 38 4.36 22.89 -8.34
N GLY A 39 5.35 22.05 -8.07
CA GLY A 39 5.91 21.14 -9.07
C GLY A 39 7.00 21.76 -9.96
N THR A 40 7.43 23.00 -9.67
CA THR A 40 8.47 23.65 -10.47
C THR A 40 9.81 22.95 -10.32
N THR A 41 10.15 22.54 -9.10
CA THR A 41 11.33 21.72 -8.81
C THR A 41 10.97 20.67 -7.76
N PHE A 42 11.66 19.52 -7.83
CA PHE A 42 11.56 18.47 -6.81
C PHE A 42 12.87 18.36 -6.05
N GLY A 43 12.77 18.04 -4.77
CA GLY A 43 13.90 17.72 -3.92
C GLY A 43 14.56 16.39 -4.28
N VAL A 44 15.62 16.06 -3.57
CA VAL A 44 16.32 14.77 -3.72
C VAL A 44 15.39 13.64 -3.30
N PRO A 45 15.28 12.55 -4.10
CA PRO A 45 14.51 11.38 -3.70
C PRO A 45 15.03 10.75 -2.40
N VAL A 46 14.11 10.33 -1.54
CA VAL A 46 14.39 9.62 -0.30
C VAL A 46 13.84 8.21 -0.42
N LYS A 47 14.63 7.19 -0.10
CA LYS A 47 14.16 5.80 0.02
C LYS A 47 13.30 5.70 1.28
N ILE A 48 12.02 5.38 1.14
CA ILE A 48 11.06 5.27 2.24
C ILE A 48 10.74 3.82 2.61
N TYR A 49 11.20 2.89 1.82
CA TYR A 49 11.19 1.47 2.09
C TYR A 49 12.32 0.78 1.33
N ASP A 50 13.07 -0.03 2.05
CA ASP A 50 14.15 -0.86 1.54
C ASP A 50 13.71 -2.33 1.57
N ALA A 51 13.65 -2.95 0.40
CA ALA A 51 13.37 -4.37 0.26
C ALA A 51 14.64 -5.16 0.62
N ASP A 52 14.91 -5.34 1.91
CA ASP A 52 16.11 -6.02 2.40
C ASP A 52 16.10 -7.51 2.03
N PHE A 53 17.02 -7.90 1.15
CA PHE A 53 17.27 -9.28 0.73
C PHE A 53 18.44 -9.92 1.46
N GLY A 54 19.02 -9.24 2.45
CA GLY A 54 20.08 -9.81 3.28
C GLY A 54 19.59 -10.95 4.19
N PRO A 55 20.51 -11.61 4.90
CA PRO A 55 20.17 -12.75 5.77
C PRO A 55 19.14 -12.43 6.87
N SER A 56 19.03 -11.16 7.28
CA SER A 56 18.08 -10.66 8.28
C SER A 56 16.80 -10.08 7.68
N GLY A 57 16.76 -9.91 6.36
CA GLY A 57 15.61 -9.32 5.66
C GLY A 57 14.46 -10.29 5.48
N ASP A 58 13.27 -9.74 5.28
CA ASP A 58 12.06 -10.52 5.01
C ASP A 58 11.87 -10.82 3.52
N SER A 59 12.70 -10.24 2.65
CA SER A 59 12.62 -10.34 1.18
C SER A 59 11.25 -9.98 0.64
N LEU A 60 10.58 -8.99 1.26
CA LEU A 60 9.34 -8.44 0.77
C LEU A 60 9.62 -7.14 0.04
N GLY A 61 9.11 -7.01 -1.17
CA GLY A 61 9.25 -5.81 -1.98
C GLY A 61 7.92 -5.31 -2.52
N CYS A 62 7.86 -4.02 -2.80
CA CYS A 62 6.71 -3.41 -3.43
C CYS A 62 6.61 -3.83 -4.89
N ILE A 63 5.43 -4.26 -5.34
CA ILE A 63 5.22 -4.70 -6.72
C ILE A 63 4.44 -3.69 -7.53
N ARG A 64 3.22 -3.34 -7.10
CA ARG A 64 2.30 -2.52 -7.89
C ARG A 64 1.52 -1.50 -7.12
N GLY A 65 1.03 -1.86 -5.93
CA GLY A 65 0.11 -1.04 -5.16
C GLY A 65 0.84 0.04 -4.39
N ILE A 66 0.79 1.26 -4.89
CA ILE A 66 1.23 2.46 -4.16
C ILE A 66 0.13 3.51 -4.27
N SER A 67 -0.23 4.12 -3.16
CA SER A 67 -1.16 5.24 -3.09
C SER A 67 -0.69 6.25 -2.08
N MET A 68 -0.90 7.54 -2.36
CA MET A 68 -0.54 8.60 -1.43
C MET A 68 -1.59 9.70 -1.32
N THR A 69 -1.59 10.35 -0.18
CA THR A 69 -2.32 11.59 0.11
C THR A 69 -1.45 12.46 1.03
N TYR A 70 -1.97 13.59 1.43
CA TYR A 70 -1.37 14.43 2.49
C TYR A 70 -2.34 14.55 3.66
N LYS A 71 -1.80 14.48 4.87
CA LYS A 71 -2.48 14.86 6.11
C LYS A 71 -1.91 16.22 6.53
N GLY A 72 -2.61 17.30 6.16
CA GLY A 72 -2.02 18.63 6.20
C GLY A 72 -0.80 18.72 5.27
N ASN A 73 0.38 18.99 5.83
CA ASN A 73 1.65 19.05 5.10
C ASN A 73 2.50 17.77 5.24
N ALA A 74 2.00 16.77 5.93
CA ALA A 74 2.68 15.49 6.07
C ALA A 74 2.29 14.53 4.95
N PRO A 75 3.23 14.02 4.14
CA PRO A 75 2.96 12.98 3.17
C PRO A 75 2.54 11.69 3.88
N ALA A 76 1.57 11.01 3.31
CA ALA A 76 1.03 9.75 3.77
C ALA A 76 1.02 8.76 2.61
N VAL A 77 1.85 7.74 2.65
CA VAL A 77 2.04 6.77 1.56
C VAL A 77 1.67 5.38 2.06
N ALA A 78 0.74 4.74 1.36
CA ALA A 78 0.39 3.34 1.56
C ALA A 78 0.92 2.51 0.39
N PHE A 79 1.49 1.35 0.67
CA PHE A 79 2.00 0.46 -0.36
C PHE A 79 1.91 -1.01 0.05
N GLU A 80 1.81 -1.87 -0.95
CA GLU A 80 1.86 -3.32 -0.74
C GLU A 80 3.30 -3.82 -0.81
N THR A 81 3.61 -4.84 -0.04
CA THR A 81 4.84 -5.62 -0.18
C THR A 81 4.52 -7.10 -0.22
N VAL A 82 5.23 -7.83 -1.06
CA VAL A 82 5.03 -9.27 -1.27
C VAL A 82 6.38 -9.96 -1.42
N LYS A 83 6.43 -11.24 -1.14
CA LYS A 83 7.65 -12.05 -1.29
C LYS A 83 8.18 -11.95 -2.71
N GLN A 84 9.47 -11.61 -2.86
CA GLN A 84 10.14 -11.53 -4.15
C GLN A 84 11.62 -11.93 -4.05
N THR A 85 12.26 -12.14 -5.20
CA THR A 85 13.71 -12.32 -5.30
C THR A 85 14.42 -10.98 -5.53
N GLN A 86 15.74 -10.99 -5.39
CA GLN A 86 16.57 -9.81 -5.69
C GLN A 86 16.46 -9.34 -7.14
N GLU A 87 16.14 -10.27 -8.07
CA GLU A 87 15.95 -9.97 -9.50
C GLU A 87 14.53 -9.50 -9.83
N GLY A 88 13.67 -9.31 -8.82
CA GLY A 88 12.32 -8.79 -8.99
C GLY A 88 11.25 -9.82 -9.37
N SER A 89 11.58 -11.11 -9.40
CA SER A 89 10.55 -12.15 -9.50
C SER A 89 9.77 -12.23 -8.19
N PHE A 90 8.45 -12.28 -8.25
CA PHE A 90 7.60 -12.27 -7.05
C PHE A 90 6.66 -13.46 -6.99
N PHE A 91 6.17 -13.73 -5.78
CA PHE A 91 5.39 -14.90 -5.46
C PHE A 91 4.02 -14.49 -4.91
N PRO A 92 3.02 -14.29 -5.76
CA PRO A 92 1.71 -13.76 -5.35
C PRO A 92 0.95 -14.66 -4.37
N GLY A 93 1.25 -15.96 -4.38
CA GLY A 93 0.66 -16.94 -3.45
C GLY A 93 1.34 -17.01 -2.07
N LEU A 94 2.33 -16.16 -1.78
CA LEU A 94 2.97 -16.10 -0.48
C LEU A 94 2.48 -14.89 0.32
N PRO A 95 2.73 -14.87 1.66
CA PRO A 95 2.33 -13.76 2.52
C PRO A 95 2.77 -12.40 1.99
N ALA A 96 1.87 -11.44 2.12
CA ALA A 96 2.08 -10.05 1.75
C ALA A 96 1.71 -9.13 2.93
N ARG A 97 2.09 -7.86 2.83
CA ARG A 97 1.76 -6.83 3.81
C ARG A 97 1.28 -5.57 3.13
N ILE A 98 0.37 -4.87 3.80
CA ILE A 98 0.08 -3.46 3.53
C ILE A 98 0.90 -2.65 4.53
N ARG A 99 1.62 -1.67 4.02
CA ARG A 99 2.50 -0.80 4.79
C ARG A 99 2.09 0.66 4.65
N PHE A 100 2.44 1.43 5.64
CA PHE A 100 2.27 2.87 5.68
C PHE A 100 3.58 3.57 6.00
N TRP A 101 3.82 4.69 5.33
CA TRP A 101 4.93 5.60 5.62
C TRP A 101 4.46 7.05 5.68
N SER A 102 5.05 7.80 6.58
CA SER A 102 4.98 9.26 6.65
C SER A 102 6.29 9.81 7.25
N ASN A 103 6.67 10.99 6.85
CA ASN A 103 7.83 11.68 7.45
C ASN A 103 7.61 12.09 8.91
N THR A 104 6.40 11.94 9.44
CA THR A 104 6.05 12.19 10.84
C THR A 104 6.14 10.95 11.72
N LEU A 105 6.41 9.77 11.15
CA LEU A 105 6.64 8.57 11.96
C LEU A 105 7.90 8.73 12.83
N PRO A 106 7.87 8.28 14.11
CA PRO A 106 9.00 8.49 15.00
C PRO A 106 10.21 7.65 14.59
N GLY A 107 11.38 8.20 14.79
CA GLY A 107 12.68 7.58 14.49
C GLY A 107 13.44 8.35 13.42
N ALA A 108 14.76 8.21 13.43
CA ALA A 108 15.64 8.88 12.47
C ALA A 108 15.81 8.12 11.14
N ASP A 109 15.25 6.91 11.05
CA ASP A 109 15.35 6.07 9.85
C ASP A 109 14.29 6.49 8.83
N PRO A 110 14.66 7.06 7.68
CA PRO A 110 13.72 7.44 6.64
C PRO A 110 12.99 6.24 6.02
N ASN A 111 13.57 5.04 6.13
CA ASN A 111 13.00 3.80 5.59
C ASN A 111 11.95 3.18 6.52
N ARG A 112 11.68 3.80 7.66
CA ARG A 112 10.75 3.24 8.63
C ARG A 112 9.33 3.29 8.13
N SER A 113 8.75 2.14 7.84
CA SER A 113 7.33 1.96 7.56
C SER A 113 6.66 1.12 8.65
N VAL A 114 5.35 1.33 8.82
CA VAL A 114 4.52 0.58 9.76
C VAL A 114 3.74 -0.48 8.98
N VAL A 115 3.64 -1.69 9.53
CA VAL A 115 2.74 -2.72 9.00
C VAL A 115 1.31 -2.38 9.42
N VAL A 116 0.44 -2.18 8.43
CA VAL A 116 -0.99 -1.88 8.61
C VAL A 116 -1.79 -3.16 8.69
N ALA A 117 -1.51 -4.08 7.77
CA ALA A 117 -2.15 -5.38 7.70
C ALA A 117 -1.18 -6.41 7.13
N ASP A 118 -1.32 -7.63 7.60
CA ASP A 118 -0.64 -8.81 7.06
C ASP A 118 -1.57 -10.03 7.09
N THR A 119 -1.09 -11.16 6.62
CA THR A 119 -1.88 -12.39 6.56
C THR A 119 -2.25 -12.97 7.92
N SER A 120 -1.64 -12.50 9.01
CA SER A 120 -2.00 -12.93 10.37
C SER A 120 -3.26 -12.26 10.90
N ASN A 121 -3.56 -11.05 10.43
CA ASN A 121 -4.73 -10.29 10.90
C ASN A 121 -5.89 -10.21 9.91
N VAL A 122 -5.70 -10.60 8.64
CA VAL A 122 -6.77 -10.65 7.61
C VAL A 122 -7.04 -12.04 7.07
N GLY A 123 -6.25 -13.04 7.48
CA GLY A 123 -6.27 -14.38 6.91
C GLY A 123 -5.39 -14.51 5.65
N TYR A 124 -5.00 -15.74 5.34
CA TYR A 124 -4.19 -16.06 4.17
C TYR A 124 -4.95 -16.93 3.19
N HIS A 125 -5.31 -16.33 2.06
CA HIS A 125 -5.92 -17.02 0.94
C HIS A 125 -5.18 -16.62 -0.35
N PRO A 126 -4.64 -17.57 -1.12
CA PRO A 126 -4.04 -17.27 -2.41
C PRO A 126 -5.12 -17.00 -3.46
N TYR A 127 -4.85 -16.12 -4.41
CA TYR A 127 -5.68 -15.99 -5.60
C TYR A 127 -5.49 -17.21 -6.51
N ILE A 128 -6.60 -17.82 -6.92
CA ILE A 128 -6.65 -18.97 -7.83
C ILE A 128 -7.52 -18.61 -9.02
N GLY A 129 -7.11 -19.01 -10.22
CA GLY A 129 -7.90 -18.80 -11.44
C GLY A 129 -8.01 -17.36 -11.93
N VAL A 130 -7.24 -16.43 -11.33
CA VAL A 130 -7.27 -15.01 -11.69
C VAL A 130 -6.22 -14.74 -12.77
N ASN A 131 -6.63 -14.10 -13.87
CA ASN A 131 -5.71 -13.74 -14.96
C ASN A 131 -4.85 -12.49 -14.66
N ASP A 132 -5.20 -11.71 -13.64
CA ASP A 132 -4.37 -10.60 -13.16
C ASP A 132 -3.43 -11.09 -12.06
N VAL A 133 -2.25 -10.52 -12.03
CA VAL A 133 -1.27 -10.83 -10.99
C VAL A 133 -1.59 -10.02 -9.75
N LEU A 134 -2.22 -10.68 -8.79
CA LEU A 134 -2.61 -10.11 -7.51
C LEU A 134 -1.82 -10.75 -6.37
N SER A 135 -1.37 -9.93 -5.43
CA SER A 135 -0.81 -10.41 -4.17
C SER A 135 -1.91 -10.74 -3.17
N SER A 136 -1.62 -11.56 -2.17
CA SER A 136 -2.59 -11.95 -1.13
C SER A 136 -3.09 -10.77 -0.27
N LEU A 137 -2.40 -9.65 -0.25
CA LEU A 137 -2.87 -8.34 0.17
C LEU A 137 -2.37 -7.33 -0.84
N GLY A 138 -3.25 -6.50 -1.41
CA GLY A 138 -2.78 -5.62 -2.46
C GLY A 138 -3.67 -4.43 -2.78
N ARG A 139 -3.18 -3.63 -3.70
CA ARG A 139 -3.90 -2.47 -4.25
C ARG A 139 -4.37 -1.49 -3.18
N PRO A 140 -3.52 -1.09 -2.19
CA PRO A 140 -3.91 -0.12 -1.18
C PRO A 140 -4.29 1.21 -1.82
N ASN A 141 -5.31 1.83 -1.23
CA ASN A 141 -5.73 3.18 -1.57
C ASN A 141 -5.93 3.97 -0.28
N ILE A 142 -5.22 5.09 -0.13
CA ILE A 142 -5.21 5.89 1.10
C ILE A 142 -6.00 7.18 0.95
N GLY A 143 -6.75 7.54 1.97
CA GLY A 143 -7.44 8.80 2.12
C GLY A 143 -7.30 9.37 3.53
N VAL A 144 -7.69 10.62 3.68
CA VAL A 144 -7.72 11.36 4.94
C VAL A 144 -9.14 11.85 5.22
N SER A 145 -9.56 11.87 6.48
CA SER A 145 -10.85 12.43 6.86
C SER A 145 -10.89 13.95 6.59
N SER A 146 -12.09 14.48 6.35
CA SER A 146 -12.31 15.91 6.06
C SER A 146 -11.72 16.85 7.11
N ASN A 147 -11.77 16.45 8.38
CA ASN A 147 -11.17 17.22 9.49
C ASN A 147 -9.66 16.95 9.67
N GLY A 148 -9.04 16.13 8.83
CA GLY A 148 -7.61 15.80 8.89
C GLY A 148 -7.19 14.93 10.08
N ASN A 149 -8.11 14.41 10.90
CA ASN A 149 -7.76 13.69 12.12
C ASN A 149 -7.51 12.20 11.91
N ALA A 150 -8.09 11.59 10.89
CA ALA A 150 -7.95 10.18 10.63
C ALA A 150 -7.38 9.88 9.23
N LEU A 151 -6.65 8.79 9.15
CA LEU A 151 -6.19 8.17 7.90
C LEU A 151 -6.96 6.87 7.68
N PHE A 152 -7.26 6.57 6.43
CA PHE A 152 -7.92 5.34 6.02
C PHE A 152 -7.16 4.69 4.87
N ILE A 153 -6.94 3.38 4.96
CA ILE A 153 -6.36 2.59 3.87
C ILE A 153 -7.35 1.47 3.54
N ALA A 154 -7.90 1.51 2.34
CA ALA A 154 -8.67 0.39 1.80
C ALA A 154 -7.79 -0.45 0.87
N PHE A 155 -7.93 -1.76 0.92
CA PHE A 155 -7.12 -2.70 0.14
C PHE A 155 -7.88 -3.98 -0.17
N MET A 156 -7.38 -4.75 -1.12
CA MET A 156 -7.96 -6.02 -1.56
C MET A 156 -7.33 -7.19 -0.81
N VAL A 157 -8.19 -8.16 -0.47
CA VAL A 157 -7.80 -9.44 0.13
C VAL A 157 -8.56 -10.54 -0.59
N PRO A 158 -7.94 -11.67 -0.98
CA PRO A 158 -8.68 -12.81 -1.49
C PRO A 158 -9.65 -13.34 -0.44
N SER A 159 -10.85 -13.66 -0.87
CA SER A 159 -11.88 -14.24 -0.01
C SER A 159 -11.86 -15.77 -0.06
N ASP A 160 -12.57 -16.42 0.87
CA ASP A 160 -12.83 -17.85 0.82
C ASP A 160 -13.79 -18.26 -0.31
N GLU A 161 -14.40 -17.27 -0.95
CA GLU A 161 -15.47 -17.47 -1.91
C GLU A 161 -14.91 -17.54 -3.32
N VAL A 162 -15.50 -18.41 -4.12
CA VAL A 162 -15.16 -18.61 -5.54
C VAL A 162 -16.41 -18.47 -6.41
N GLY A 163 -16.23 -18.23 -7.68
CA GLY A 163 -17.25 -17.91 -8.67
C GLY A 163 -18.21 -19.04 -9.05
N GLY A 164 -18.50 -19.99 -8.17
CA GLY A 164 -19.46 -21.08 -8.42
C GLY A 164 -18.82 -22.34 -9.03
N ALA A 165 -19.64 -23.37 -9.27
CA ALA A 165 -19.15 -24.72 -9.60
C ALA A 165 -18.35 -24.83 -10.91
N ALA A 166 -18.58 -23.93 -11.86
CA ALA A 166 -17.88 -23.89 -13.14
C ALA A 166 -16.74 -22.87 -13.19
N ASP A 167 -16.65 -22.00 -12.19
CA ASP A 167 -15.65 -20.93 -12.10
C ASP A 167 -14.96 -21.01 -10.72
N THR A 168 -13.73 -21.49 -10.73
CA THR A 168 -12.91 -21.62 -9.52
C THR A 168 -12.10 -20.35 -9.21
N THR A 169 -12.39 -19.24 -9.88
CA THR A 169 -11.72 -17.96 -9.66
C THR A 169 -12.00 -17.44 -8.26
N THR A 170 -10.95 -17.18 -7.51
CA THR A 170 -11.03 -16.57 -6.18
C THR A 170 -11.58 -15.14 -6.28
N PHE A 171 -12.62 -14.85 -5.52
CA PHE A 171 -13.15 -13.50 -5.35
C PHE A 171 -12.26 -12.67 -4.41
N SER A 172 -12.47 -11.39 -4.44
CA SER A 172 -11.79 -10.44 -3.57
C SER A 172 -12.78 -9.77 -2.64
N ASP A 173 -12.32 -9.51 -1.43
CA ASP A 173 -12.95 -8.64 -0.47
C ASP A 173 -12.21 -7.31 -0.37
N ILE A 174 -12.92 -6.27 0.01
CA ILE A 174 -12.32 -4.99 0.38
C ILE A 174 -12.24 -4.91 1.90
N TRP A 175 -11.05 -4.63 2.37
CA TRP A 175 -10.77 -4.36 3.78
C TRP A 175 -10.42 -2.89 3.98
N LEU A 176 -10.76 -2.37 5.16
CA LEU A 176 -10.47 -1.00 5.56
C LEU A 176 -9.68 -1.02 6.85
N ALA A 177 -8.57 -0.30 6.87
CA ALA A 177 -7.81 0.02 8.06
C ALA A 177 -7.93 1.51 8.38
N GLY A 178 -8.03 1.85 9.67
CA GLY A 178 -8.13 3.23 10.16
C GLY A 178 -7.09 3.54 11.23
N SER A 179 -6.57 4.77 11.20
CA SER A 179 -5.64 5.33 12.18
C SER A 179 -6.06 6.74 12.56
N ILE A 180 -6.04 7.04 13.87
CA ILE A 180 -6.34 8.38 14.41
C ILE A 180 -5.12 9.05 15.05
N ASP A 181 -3.97 8.41 15.03
CA ASP A 181 -2.73 8.87 15.64
C ASP A 181 -1.64 9.25 14.63
N GLY A 182 -2.06 9.53 13.39
CA GLY A 182 -1.12 9.91 12.31
C GLY A 182 -0.45 8.74 11.62
N GLY A 183 -0.97 7.52 11.78
CA GLY A 183 -0.46 6.32 11.15
C GLY A 183 0.54 5.53 11.99
N PHE A 184 0.69 5.87 13.28
CA PHE A 184 1.54 5.10 14.20
C PHE A 184 0.95 3.72 14.51
N THR A 185 -0.37 3.69 14.72
CA THR A 185 -1.11 2.44 14.94
C THR A 185 -2.35 2.37 14.04
N TRP A 186 -2.80 1.15 13.76
CA TRP A 186 -3.92 0.85 12.89
C TRP A 186 -4.88 -0.13 13.57
N PRO A 187 -5.54 0.29 14.68
CA PRO A 187 -6.38 -0.61 15.48
C PRO A 187 -7.72 -0.94 14.81
N GLN A 188 -8.19 -0.11 13.88
CA GLN A 188 -9.42 -0.32 13.14
C GLN A 188 -9.10 -1.10 11.87
N LEU A 189 -9.43 -2.38 11.85
CA LEU A 189 -9.24 -3.26 10.69
C LEU A 189 -10.47 -4.14 10.51
N GLY A 190 -11.06 -4.10 9.33
CA GLY A 190 -12.26 -4.89 9.07
C GLY A 190 -12.64 -4.99 7.61
N LYS A 191 -13.39 -6.04 7.28
CA LYS A 191 -14.01 -6.24 5.98
C LYS A 191 -15.09 -5.19 5.77
N LEU A 192 -15.02 -4.48 4.63
CA LEU A 192 -15.91 -3.37 4.30
C LEU A 192 -17.13 -3.83 3.51
N ASN A 193 -16.95 -4.75 2.57
CA ASN A 193 -18.05 -5.20 1.72
C ASN A 193 -19.02 -6.13 2.48
N PRO A 194 -20.32 -6.11 2.15
CA PRO A 194 -21.30 -6.98 2.79
C PRO A 194 -21.05 -8.45 2.43
N ALA A 195 -21.41 -9.34 3.36
CA ALA A 195 -21.31 -10.79 3.13
C ALA A 195 -22.28 -11.30 2.04
N THR A 196 -23.37 -10.59 1.81
CA THR A 196 -24.40 -10.95 0.81
C THR A 196 -24.86 -9.73 0.02
N PRO A 197 -25.08 -9.84 -1.29
CA PRO A 197 -24.78 -11.02 -2.12
C PRO A 197 -23.26 -11.21 -2.28
N ILE A 198 -22.84 -12.45 -2.45
CA ILE A 198 -21.45 -12.80 -2.79
C ILE A 198 -21.08 -12.14 -4.11
N LYS A 199 -20.03 -11.33 -4.10
CA LYS A 199 -19.52 -10.61 -5.28
C LYS A 199 -18.02 -10.49 -5.21
N ASP A 200 -17.40 -10.40 -6.38
CA ASP A 200 -15.98 -10.08 -6.51
C ASP A 200 -15.80 -8.55 -6.42
N TRP A 201 -15.15 -8.10 -5.34
CA TRP A 201 -14.90 -6.69 -5.07
C TRP A 201 -13.43 -6.37 -5.33
N ARG A 202 -13.16 -5.59 -6.38
CA ARG A 202 -11.79 -5.26 -6.79
C ARG A 202 -11.58 -3.78 -7.01
N TYR A 203 -10.31 -3.36 -6.97
CA TYR A 203 -9.85 -2.03 -7.35
C TYR A 203 -10.54 -0.90 -6.59
N VAL A 204 -10.54 -1.01 -5.27
CA VAL A 204 -11.11 0.00 -4.39
C VAL A 204 -10.46 1.37 -4.60
N SER A 205 -11.27 2.41 -4.53
CA SER A 205 -10.83 3.80 -4.52
C SER A 205 -11.35 4.50 -3.27
N VAL A 206 -10.48 5.23 -2.61
CA VAL A 206 -10.82 6.07 -1.45
C VAL A 206 -10.68 7.52 -1.89
N SER A 207 -11.66 8.36 -1.55
CA SER A 207 -11.56 9.79 -1.78
C SER A 207 -10.34 10.35 -1.02
N LYS A 208 -9.53 11.12 -1.72
CA LYS A 208 -8.37 11.82 -1.12
C LYS A 208 -8.76 13.17 -0.51
N TRP A 209 -9.90 13.67 -0.89
CA TRP A 209 -10.50 14.93 -0.44
C TRP A 209 -11.94 14.62 -0.08
N ASN A 210 -12.29 14.84 1.16
CA ASN A 210 -13.68 14.83 1.60
C ASN A 210 -14.06 16.28 1.81
N ASP A 211 -14.76 16.85 0.83
CA ASP A 211 -15.46 18.12 1.04
C ASP A 211 -16.60 17.87 2.03
N ASN A 212 -16.79 18.81 2.96
CA ASN A 212 -17.88 18.76 3.95
C ASN A 212 -19.25 18.89 3.27
#